data_022923103add9d213fff1c27ce61d329
#
_entry.id   022923103add9d213fff1c27ce61d329
#
_cell.length_a   1.000
_cell.length_b   1.000
_cell.length_c   1.000
_cell.angle_alpha   90.00
_cell.angle_beta   90.00
_cell.angle_gamma   90.00
#
_symmetry.space_group_name_H-M   'P 1'
#
loop_
_entity.id
_entity.type
_entity.pdbx_description
1 polymer ?
#
loop_
_entity_poly.entity_id
_entity_poly.type
_entity_poly.pdbx_seq_one_letter_code
_entity_poly.pdbx_strand_id
1 'polypeptide(L)'
;EICACLVGSEMCIRDSSSFWAMCLWAIPYGLGAGSVDAALNNYVALHFASRHMSWLHCMWGIGASVGPYIMGAALSSRAGWQTGYRVISVMQMVLTIIILLSLPLWKTKSGANAEEREAAPAEALTLKQIFRISGVKEVLVTFFCYCSLEQTTSLWASSYLVLNRGIAPETAAGFASLFFVGITVGRALCGFLTLKFDDTQ
;
A
#
# COMPACT_ATOMS: atom_id res chain seq x y z
N GLU A 1 9.60 8.33 12.78
CA GLU A 1 10.83 7.61 12.35
C GLU A 1 10.58 6.75 11.09
N ILE A 2 9.46 5.98 11.02
CA ILE A 2 9.16 5.08 9.90
C ILE A 2 9.05 5.83 8.56
N CYS A 3 8.33 6.96 8.52
CA CYS A 3 8.19 7.76 7.31
C CYS A 3 9.52 8.37 6.83
N ALA A 4 10.39 8.77 7.76
CA ALA A 4 11.72 9.28 7.43
C ALA A 4 12.62 8.16 6.84
N CYS A 5 12.46 6.92 7.30
CA CYS A 5 13.15 5.75 6.76
C CYS A 5 12.71 5.47 5.31
N LEU A 6 11.42 5.56 4.99
CA LEU A 6 10.89 5.40 3.64
C LEU A 6 11.48 6.43 2.68
N VAL A 7 11.38 7.71 3.03
CA VAL A 7 11.92 8.81 2.20
C VAL A 7 13.43 8.69 2.02
N GLY A 8 14.16 8.38 3.10
CA GLY A 8 15.60 8.18 3.06
C GLY A 8 16.00 7.02 2.14
N SER A 9 15.28 5.88 2.21
CA SER A 9 15.54 4.71 1.36
C SER A 9 15.30 5.00 -0.11
N GLU A 10 14.24 5.74 -0.47
CA GLU A 10 13.97 6.11 -1.87
C GLU A 10 15.04 7.04 -2.43
N MET A 11 15.52 8.00 -1.65
CA MET A 11 16.62 8.86 -2.06
C MET A 11 17.92 8.07 -2.27
N CYS A 12 18.22 7.12 -1.40
CA CYS A 12 19.38 6.26 -1.55
C CYS A 12 19.28 5.30 -2.75
N ILE A 13 18.08 4.78 -3.04
CA ILE A 13 17.82 4.00 -4.26
C ILE A 13 18.10 4.85 -5.49
N ARG A 14 17.62 6.09 -5.52
CA ARG A 14 17.85 7.03 -6.62
C ARG A 14 19.34 7.26 -6.90
N ASP A 15 20.13 7.43 -5.85
CA ASP A 15 21.57 7.76 -5.97
C ASP A 15 22.45 6.51 -6.16
N SER A 16 21.86 5.31 -6.06
CA SER A 16 22.58 4.06 -6.23
C SER A 16 22.85 3.75 -7.70
N SER A 17 24.11 3.46 -8.02
CA SER A 17 24.54 2.95 -9.32
C SER A 17 24.72 1.43 -9.32
N SER A 18 24.64 0.78 -8.17
CA SER A 18 24.88 -0.65 -7.99
C SER A 18 23.58 -1.39 -7.66
N PHE A 19 23.33 -2.52 -8.36
CA PHE A 19 22.20 -3.42 -8.07
C PHE A 19 22.17 -3.88 -6.59
N TRP A 20 23.31 -4.25 -6.04
CA TRP A 20 23.39 -4.71 -4.65
C TRP A 20 23.07 -3.62 -3.64
N ALA A 21 23.47 -2.38 -3.93
CA ALA A 21 23.08 -1.24 -3.08
C ALA A 21 21.57 -1.01 -3.11
N MET A 22 20.92 -1.14 -4.26
CA MET A 22 19.45 -1.07 -4.35
C MET A 22 18.77 -2.18 -3.55
N CYS A 23 19.28 -3.43 -3.61
CA CYS A 23 18.76 -4.54 -2.81
C CYS A 23 18.90 -4.26 -1.30
N LEU A 24 20.02 -3.69 -0.86
CA LEU A 24 20.24 -3.34 0.53
C LEU A 24 19.26 -2.27 1.02
N TRP A 25 19.02 -1.24 0.22
CA TRP A 25 18.07 -0.17 0.55
C TRP A 25 16.60 -0.60 0.45
N ALA A 26 16.29 -1.65 -0.30
CA ALA A 26 14.95 -2.22 -0.34
C ALA A 26 14.50 -2.81 1.01
N ILE A 27 15.43 -3.25 1.87
CA ILE A 27 15.11 -3.81 3.19
C ILE A 27 14.46 -2.75 4.11
N PRO A 28 15.12 -1.61 4.43
CA PRO A 28 14.50 -0.59 5.27
C PRO A 28 13.25 0.02 4.63
N TYR A 29 13.20 0.13 3.30
CA TYR A 29 12.01 0.56 2.57
C TYR A 29 10.83 -0.40 2.81
N GLY A 30 11.03 -1.70 2.62
CA GLY A 30 10.00 -2.72 2.82
C GLY A 30 9.52 -2.81 4.28
N LEU A 31 10.43 -2.70 5.24
CA LEU A 31 10.08 -2.67 6.67
C LEU A 31 9.24 -1.43 7.00
N GLY A 32 9.60 -0.27 6.47
CA GLY A 32 8.85 0.97 6.66
C GLY A 32 7.45 0.90 6.04
N ALA A 33 7.34 0.47 4.78
CA ALA A 33 6.07 0.32 4.08
C ALA A 33 5.14 -0.66 4.78
N GLY A 34 5.64 -1.86 5.14
CA GLY A 34 4.85 -2.87 5.83
C GLY A 34 4.40 -2.44 7.22
N SER A 35 5.23 -1.69 7.96
CA SER A 35 4.85 -1.16 9.27
C SER A 35 3.73 -0.13 9.19
N VAL A 36 3.78 0.76 8.19
CA VAL A 36 2.72 1.76 7.96
C VAL A 36 1.41 1.08 7.57
N ASP A 37 1.48 0.11 6.65
CA ASP A 37 0.30 -0.64 6.19
C ASP A 37 -0.35 -1.39 7.36
N ALA A 38 0.42 -2.15 8.12
CA ALA A 38 -0.07 -2.88 9.28
C ALA A 38 -0.68 -1.96 10.35
N ALA A 39 -0.02 -0.83 10.65
CA ALA A 39 -0.51 0.12 11.65
C ALA A 39 -1.81 0.79 11.23
N LEU A 40 -1.93 1.24 9.97
CA LEU A 40 -3.14 1.88 9.45
C LEU A 40 -4.29 0.90 9.37
N ASN A 41 -4.07 -0.31 8.86
CA ASN A 41 -5.09 -1.35 8.79
C ASN A 41 -5.61 -1.72 10.18
N ASN A 42 -4.72 -1.92 11.15
CA ASN A 42 -5.11 -2.21 12.52
C ASN A 42 -5.91 -1.05 13.15
N TYR A 43 -5.44 0.19 12.98
CA TYR A 43 -6.12 1.37 13.51
C TYR A 43 -7.54 1.52 12.93
N VAL A 44 -7.68 1.37 11.61
CA VAL A 44 -8.99 1.47 10.95
C VAL A 44 -9.90 0.32 11.37
N ALA A 45 -9.39 -0.91 11.48
CA ALA A 45 -10.18 -2.06 11.91
C ALA A 45 -10.72 -1.92 13.33
N LEU A 46 -9.96 -1.28 14.23
CA LEU A 46 -10.36 -1.12 15.63
C LEU A 46 -11.29 0.09 15.87
N HIS A 47 -11.18 1.17 15.08
CA HIS A 47 -11.84 2.44 15.38
C HIS A 47 -12.92 2.83 14.37
N PHE A 48 -13.00 2.16 13.21
CA PHE A 48 -13.90 2.55 12.13
C PHE A 48 -14.71 1.37 11.59
N ALA A 49 -15.79 1.66 10.86
CA ALA A 49 -16.60 0.65 10.19
C ALA A 49 -15.88 0.07 8.95
N SER A 50 -16.24 -1.15 8.53
CA SER A 50 -15.64 -1.89 7.38
C SER A 50 -15.53 -1.07 6.09
N ARG A 51 -16.49 -0.17 5.83
CA ARG A 51 -16.45 0.74 4.68
C ARG A 51 -15.21 1.63 4.62
N HIS A 52 -14.68 2.04 5.78
CA HIS A 52 -13.48 2.88 5.83
C HIS A 52 -12.22 2.09 5.48
N MET A 53 -12.22 0.79 5.76
CA MET A 53 -11.17 -0.13 5.31
C MET A 53 -11.16 -0.21 3.78
N SER A 54 -12.34 -0.37 3.15
CA SER A 54 -12.45 -0.38 1.68
C SER A 54 -11.95 0.92 1.05
N TRP A 55 -12.24 2.06 1.66
CA TRP A 55 -11.76 3.36 1.17
C TRP A 55 -10.27 3.57 1.41
N LEU A 56 -9.71 3.08 2.52
CA LEU A 56 -8.26 3.07 2.74
C LEU A 56 -7.53 2.33 1.61
N HIS A 57 -8.01 1.14 1.28
CA HIS A 57 -7.45 0.37 0.18
C HIS A 57 -7.74 0.97 -1.22
N CYS A 58 -8.81 1.75 -1.36
CA CYS A 58 -9.06 2.53 -2.57
C CYS A 58 -7.98 3.61 -2.76
N MET A 59 -7.60 4.32 -1.71
CA MET A 59 -6.51 5.31 -1.76
C MET A 59 -5.17 4.67 -2.14
N TRP A 60 -4.89 3.47 -1.60
CA TRP A 60 -3.73 2.68 -2.04
C TRP A 60 -3.76 2.40 -3.55
N GLY A 61 -4.91 1.97 -4.07
CA GLY A 61 -5.09 1.69 -5.50
C GLY A 61 -4.90 2.93 -6.39
N ILE A 62 -5.31 4.12 -5.93
CA ILE A 62 -5.03 5.38 -6.63
C ILE A 62 -3.51 5.60 -6.73
N GLY A 63 -2.79 5.45 -5.63
CA GLY A 63 -1.32 5.58 -5.61
C GLY A 63 -0.64 4.59 -6.55
N ALA A 64 -1.05 3.33 -6.51
CA ALA A 64 -0.56 2.27 -7.39
C ALA A 64 -0.86 2.53 -8.88
N SER A 65 -1.98 3.21 -9.19
CA SER A 65 -2.33 3.60 -10.55
C SER A 65 -1.47 4.77 -11.06
N VAL A 66 -1.18 5.75 -10.21
CA VAL A 66 -0.45 6.96 -10.58
C VAL A 66 1.06 6.70 -10.73
N GLY A 67 1.63 5.83 -9.90
CA GLY A 67 3.07 5.53 -9.87
C GLY A 67 3.65 5.19 -11.24
N PRO A 68 3.11 4.21 -11.98
CA PRO A 68 3.60 3.85 -13.32
C PRO A 68 3.54 4.98 -14.34
N TYR A 69 2.53 5.88 -14.26
CA TYR A 69 2.47 7.04 -15.14
C TYR A 69 3.58 8.04 -14.86
N ILE A 70 3.90 8.30 -13.59
CA ILE A 70 5.02 9.17 -13.21
C ILE A 70 6.33 8.59 -13.77
N MET A 71 6.54 7.29 -13.58
CA MET A 71 7.75 6.63 -14.07
C MET A 71 7.79 6.58 -15.60
N GLY A 72 6.69 6.28 -16.28
CA GLY A 72 6.57 6.30 -17.73
C GLY A 72 6.90 7.68 -18.30
N ALA A 73 6.34 8.74 -17.74
CA ALA A 73 6.65 10.11 -18.14
C ALA A 73 8.12 10.49 -17.93
N ALA A 74 8.73 10.06 -16.81
CA ALA A 74 10.15 10.28 -16.56
C ALA A 74 11.05 9.56 -17.59
N LEU A 75 10.70 8.35 -17.96
CA LEU A 75 11.45 7.57 -18.97
C LEU A 75 11.28 8.18 -20.37
N SER A 76 10.07 8.59 -20.76
CA SER A 76 9.78 9.20 -22.07
C SER A 76 10.48 10.56 -22.25
N SER A 77 10.60 11.34 -21.18
CA SER A 77 11.25 12.65 -21.20
C SER A 77 12.78 12.61 -21.25
N ARG A 78 13.40 11.43 -21.37
CA ARG A 78 14.85 11.21 -21.29
C ARG A 78 15.49 11.65 -19.96
N ALA A 79 14.68 11.99 -18.96
CA ALA A 79 15.16 12.41 -17.64
C ALA A 79 15.66 11.23 -16.77
N GLY A 80 15.43 10.01 -17.24
CA GLY A 80 15.86 8.78 -16.60
C GLY A 80 14.96 8.38 -15.41
N TRP A 81 15.10 7.14 -15.00
CA TRP A 81 14.34 6.55 -13.89
C TRP A 81 14.58 7.27 -12.55
N GLN A 82 15.78 7.85 -12.37
CA GLN A 82 16.12 8.62 -11.16
C GLN A 82 15.19 9.82 -10.95
N THR A 83 14.73 10.44 -12.04
CA THR A 83 13.79 11.57 -11.96
C THR A 83 12.42 11.11 -11.48
N GLY A 84 11.94 9.93 -11.91
CA GLY A 84 10.72 9.34 -11.40
C GLY A 84 10.77 9.13 -9.88
N TYR A 85 11.84 8.51 -9.39
CA TYR A 85 12.04 8.33 -7.94
C TYR A 85 12.18 9.67 -7.19
N ARG A 86 12.81 10.68 -7.79
CA ARG A 86 12.90 12.02 -7.19
C ARG A 86 11.52 12.64 -6.98
N VAL A 87 10.63 12.55 -7.95
CA VAL A 87 9.26 13.06 -7.84
C VAL A 87 8.52 12.34 -6.72
N ILE A 88 8.59 11.01 -6.68
CA ILE A 88 7.94 10.20 -5.64
C ILE A 88 8.51 10.54 -4.25
N SER A 89 9.83 10.66 -4.12
CA SER A 89 10.49 11.03 -2.84
C SER A 89 10.04 12.40 -2.33
N VAL A 90 9.90 13.38 -3.22
CA VAL A 90 9.39 14.73 -2.84
C VAL A 90 7.93 14.64 -2.39
N MET A 91 7.10 13.89 -3.10
CA MET A 91 5.69 13.68 -2.69
C MET A 91 5.60 13.00 -1.32
N GLN A 92 6.42 12.00 -1.05
CA GLN A 92 6.47 11.32 0.25
C GLN A 92 6.97 12.26 1.37
N MET A 93 7.96 13.09 1.08
CA MET A 93 8.47 14.07 2.04
C MET A 93 7.37 15.07 2.45
N VAL A 94 6.63 15.60 1.47
CA VAL A 94 5.49 16.51 1.73
C VAL A 94 4.43 15.79 2.55
N LEU A 95 4.07 14.56 2.20
CA LEU A 95 3.09 13.76 2.95
C LEU A 95 3.56 13.51 4.39
N THR A 96 4.83 13.18 4.59
CA THR A 96 5.43 12.99 5.92
C THR A 96 5.30 14.25 6.77
N ILE A 97 5.60 15.43 6.19
CA ILE A 97 5.46 16.72 6.88
C ILE A 97 3.99 16.95 7.28
N ILE A 98 3.04 16.70 6.38
CA ILE A 98 1.61 16.84 6.65
C ILE A 98 1.19 15.92 7.80
N ILE A 99 1.62 14.66 7.80
CA ILE A 99 1.31 13.70 8.87
C ILE A 99 1.90 14.16 10.19
N LEU A 100 3.16 14.60 10.23
CA LEU A 100 3.80 15.10 11.45
C LEU A 100 3.08 16.33 12.02
N LEU A 101 2.67 17.26 11.16
CA LEU A 101 1.89 18.43 11.57
C LEU A 101 0.48 18.07 12.06
N SER A 102 -0.09 16.97 11.58
CA SER A 102 -1.41 16.49 11.99
C SER A 102 -1.39 15.66 13.27
N LEU A 103 -0.23 15.20 13.76
CA LEU A 103 -0.13 14.37 14.97
C LEU A 103 -0.88 14.93 16.20
N PRO A 104 -0.87 16.26 16.49
CA PRO A 104 -1.64 16.80 17.61
C PRO A 104 -3.15 16.56 17.50
N LEU A 105 -3.69 16.52 16.27
CA LEU A 105 -5.11 16.30 16.01
C LEU A 105 -5.56 14.86 16.31
N TRP A 106 -4.64 13.90 16.27
CA TRP A 106 -4.92 12.47 16.51
C TRP A 106 -5.04 12.17 18.00
N LYS A 107 -4.32 12.88 18.86
CA LYS A 107 -4.37 12.73 20.33
C LYS A 107 -5.73 13.10 20.91
N THR A 108 -6.45 14.03 20.29
CA THR A 108 -7.72 14.55 20.82
C THR A 108 -8.89 13.57 20.65
N LYS A 109 -8.82 12.66 19.68
CA LYS A 109 -9.88 11.65 19.45
C LYS A 109 -9.66 10.33 20.20
N SER A 110 -8.44 10.06 20.62
CA SER A 110 -8.11 8.83 21.35
C SER A 110 -8.54 8.85 22.81
N GLY A 111 -8.70 10.03 23.41
CA GLY A 111 -8.96 10.19 24.84
C GLY A 111 -10.37 9.83 25.32
N ALA A 112 -11.37 9.85 24.44
CA ALA A 112 -12.78 9.63 24.87
C ALA A 112 -13.26 8.17 24.80
N ASN A 113 -12.59 7.32 24.00
CA ASN A 113 -12.99 5.92 23.82
C ASN A 113 -11.87 4.91 24.17
N ALA A 114 -10.66 5.38 24.51
CA ALA A 114 -9.55 4.52 24.86
C ALA A 114 -9.68 3.97 26.29
N GLU A 115 -10.20 4.76 27.23
CA GLU A 115 -10.33 4.36 28.63
C GLU A 115 -11.31 3.20 28.86
N GLU A 116 -12.32 3.04 28.00
CA GLU A 116 -13.26 1.92 28.09
C GLU A 116 -12.76 0.63 27.42
N ARG A 117 -11.76 0.70 26.52
CA ARG A 117 -11.23 -0.46 25.82
C ARG A 117 -9.87 -0.95 26.35
N GLU A 118 -9.12 -0.13 27.07
CA GLU A 118 -7.90 -0.55 27.79
C GLU A 118 -8.19 -1.38 29.05
N ALA A 119 -9.44 -1.49 29.48
CA ALA A 119 -9.83 -2.26 30.67
C ALA A 119 -9.83 -3.79 30.49
N ALA A 120 -9.58 -4.31 29.30
CA ALA A 120 -9.30 -5.72 29.11
C ALA A 120 -8.02 -5.87 28.28
N PRO A 121 -6.89 -6.30 28.86
CA PRO A 121 -5.76 -6.73 28.06
C PRO A 121 -6.23 -7.92 27.21
N ALA A 122 -6.52 -7.68 25.94
CA ALA A 122 -6.70 -8.77 25.00
C ALA A 122 -5.38 -9.53 24.99
N GLU A 123 -5.34 -10.68 25.68
CA GLU A 123 -4.18 -11.57 25.59
C GLU A 123 -3.88 -11.81 24.12
N ALA A 124 -2.71 -11.39 23.69
CA ALA A 124 -2.28 -11.59 22.30
C ALA A 124 -2.30 -13.09 22.01
N LEU A 125 -3.26 -13.53 21.22
CA LEU A 125 -3.41 -14.91 20.83
C LEU A 125 -2.11 -15.39 20.16
N THR A 126 -1.61 -16.53 20.59
CA THR A 126 -0.47 -17.16 19.93
C THR A 126 -0.87 -17.62 18.52
N LEU A 127 0.07 -17.63 17.59
CA LEU A 127 -0.16 -18.08 16.20
C LEU A 127 -0.89 -19.44 16.16
N LYS A 128 -0.56 -20.34 17.11
CA LYS A 128 -1.18 -21.68 17.22
C LYS A 128 -2.67 -21.62 17.58
N GLN A 129 -3.07 -20.65 18.39
CA GLN A 129 -4.48 -20.41 18.76
C GLN A 129 -5.23 -19.78 17.60
N ILE A 130 -4.62 -18.83 16.88
CA ILE A 130 -5.20 -18.20 15.67
C ILE A 130 -5.51 -19.26 14.61
N PHE A 131 -4.57 -20.18 14.31
CA PHE A 131 -4.79 -21.26 13.35
C PHE A 131 -5.84 -22.30 13.78
N ARG A 132 -6.27 -22.30 15.05
CA ARG A 132 -7.37 -23.16 15.54
C ARG A 132 -8.76 -22.55 15.36
N ILE A 133 -8.84 -21.26 15.08
CA ILE A 133 -10.12 -20.59 14.83
C ILE A 133 -10.68 -21.12 13.49
N SER A 134 -11.93 -21.56 13.49
CA SER A 134 -12.60 -22.04 12.28
C SER A 134 -12.71 -20.92 11.25
N GLY A 135 -12.39 -21.20 9.98
CA GLY A 135 -12.43 -20.25 8.87
C GLY A 135 -11.12 -19.46 8.65
N VAL A 136 -10.24 -19.39 9.64
CA VAL A 136 -8.98 -18.62 9.49
C VAL A 136 -8.05 -19.18 8.42
N LYS A 137 -7.97 -20.51 8.31
CA LYS A 137 -7.11 -21.16 7.30
C LYS A 137 -7.60 -20.87 5.89
N GLU A 138 -8.90 -20.93 5.69
CA GLU A 138 -9.57 -20.67 4.42
C GLU A 138 -9.36 -19.21 4.00
N VAL A 139 -9.54 -18.28 4.93
CA VAL A 139 -9.28 -16.84 4.69
C VAL A 139 -7.81 -16.60 4.34
N LEU A 140 -6.88 -17.21 5.06
CA LEU A 140 -5.45 -17.05 4.78
C LEU A 140 -5.06 -17.60 3.40
N VAL A 141 -5.58 -18.77 3.01
CA VAL A 141 -5.32 -19.34 1.68
C VAL A 141 -5.92 -18.47 0.59
N THR A 142 -7.15 -18.02 0.75
CA THR A 142 -7.83 -17.13 -0.21
C THR A 142 -7.05 -15.83 -0.37
N PHE A 143 -6.63 -15.23 0.74
CA PHE A 143 -5.85 -14.00 0.72
C PHE A 143 -4.47 -14.19 0.08
N PHE A 144 -3.80 -15.32 0.36
CA PHE A 144 -2.55 -15.68 -0.29
C PHE A 144 -2.71 -15.79 -1.82
N CYS A 145 -3.74 -16.49 -2.29
CA CYS A 145 -4.01 -16.61 -3.73
C CYS A 145 -4.31 -15.26 -4.38
N TYR A 146 -5.10 -14.42 -3.69
CA TYR A 146 -5.39 -13.07 -4.15
C TYR A 146 -4.12 -12.21 -4.26
N CYS A 147 -3.31 -12.16 -3.21
CA CYS A 147 -2.05 -11.41 -3.22
C CYS A 147 -1.07 -11.94 -4.28
N SER A 148 -0.99 -13.25 -4.48
CA SER A 148 -0.13 -13.84 -5.50
C SER A 148 -0.53 -13.40 -6.91
N LEU A 149 -1.82 -13.40 -7.22
CA LEU A 149 -2.35 -12.93 -8.49
C LEU A 149 -2.08 -11.44 -8.69
N GLU A 150 -2.37 -10.63 -7.69
CA GLU A 150 -2.15 -9.18 -7.72
C GLU A 150 -0.67 -8.84 -7.93
N GLN A 151 0.22 -9.45 -7.16
CA GLN A 151 1.67 -9.22 -7.26
C GLN A 151 2.25 -9.73 -8.58
N THR A 152 1.83 -10.89 -9.06
CA THR A 152 2.29 -11.42 -10.34
C THR A 152 1.89 -10.48 -11.48
N THR A 153 0.65 -10.03 -11.50
CA THR A 153 0.16 -9.11 -12.53
C THR A 153 0.90 -7.76 -12.46
N SER A 154 1.05 -7.19 -11.27
CA SER A 154 1.69 -5.89 -11.08
C SER A 154 3.17 -5.88 -11.50
N LEU A 155 3.90 -6.95 -11.18
CA LEU A 155 5.33 -7.04 -11.47
C LEU A 155 5.64 -7.42 -12.92
N TRP A 156 4.84 -8.30 -13.51
CA TRP A 156 5.19 -8.93 -14.77
C TRP A 156 4.40 -8.43 -15.98
N ALA A 157 3.21 -7.80 -15.79
CA ALA A 157 2.36 -7.40 -16.90
C ALA A 157 3.09 -6.45 -17.87
N SER A 158 3.72 -5.41 -17.37
CA SER A 158 4.44 -4.44 -18.19
C SER A 158 5.64 -5.10 -18.92
N SER A 159 6.44 -5.90 -18.21
CA SER A 159 7.58 -6.62 -18.80
C SER A 159 7.14 -7.62 -19.87
N TYR A 160 6.05 -8.34 -19.62
CA TYR A 160 5.47 -9.26 -20.60
C TYR A 160 5.01 -8.53 -21.88
N LEU A 161 4.34 -7.40 -21.75
CA LEU A 161 3.86 -6.60 -22.88
C LEU A 161 5.02 -6.05 -23.71
N VAL A 162 6.08 -5.58 -23.07
CA VAL A 162 7.27 -5.07 -23.77
C VAL A 162 8.05 -6.19 -24.43
N LEU A 163 8.41 -7.24 -23.70
CA LEU A 163 9.34 -8.28 -24.17
C LEU A 163 8.68 -9.27 -25.11
N ASN A 164 7.42 -9.67 -24.86
CA ASN A 164 6.73 -10.68 -25.68
C ASN A 164 5.83 -10.10 -26.76
N ARG A 165 5.26 -8.91 -26.54
CA ARG A 165 4.34 -8.28 -27.48
C ARG A 165 4.94 -7.10 -28.23
N GLY A 166 6.16 -6.68 -27.90
CA GLY A 166 6.84 -5.57 -28.57
C GLY A 166 6.16 -4.21 -28.37
N ILE A 167 5.34 -4.07 -27.31
CA ILE A 167 4.62 -2.83 -27.03
C ILE A 167 5.60 -1.81 -26.44
N ALA A 168 5.47 -0.54 -26.81
CA ALA A 168 6.29 0.53 -26.26
C ALA A 168 6.17 0.60 -24.73
N PRO A 169 7.27 0.82 -23.97
CA PRO A 169 7.26 0.80 -22.50
C PRO A 169 6.22 1.72 -21.86
N GLU A 170 5.99 2.90 -22.44
CA GLU A 170 5.01 3.87 -21.95
C GLU A 170 3.58 3.30 -22.07
N THR A 171 3.26 2.68 -23.19
CA THR A 171 1.96 2.05 -23.43
C THR A 171 1.77 0.84 -22.55
N ALA A 172 2.80 0.03 -22.36
CA ALA A 172 2.78 -1.12 -21.46
C ALA A 172 2.56 -0.70 -20.00
N ALA A 173 3.18 0.39 -19.56
CA ALA A 173 2.95 0.99 -18.23
C ALA A 173 1.49 1.47 -18.08
N GLY A 174 0.93 2.08 -19.12
CA GLY A 174 -0.48 2.48 -19.15
C GLY A 174 -1.44 1.29 -18.98
N PHE A 175 -1.20 0.18 -19.68
CA PHE A 175 -2.00 -1.04 -19.51
C PHE A 175 -1.85 -1.65 -18.11
N ALA A 176 -0.65 -1.67 -17.52
CA ALA A 176 -0.45 -2.10 -16.15
C ALA A 176 -1.21 -1.21 -15.16
N SER A 177 -1.25 0.10 -15.40
CA SER A 177 -2.04 1.03 -14.58
C SER A 177 -3.54 0.75 -14.64
N LEU A 178 -4.10 0.32 -15.78
CA LEU A 178 -5.52 -0.03 -15.90
C LEU A 178 -5.92 -1.18 -14.96
N PHE A 179 -5.02 -2.11 -14.69
CA PHE A 179 -5.26 -3.16 -13.69
C PHE A 179 -5.50 -2.56 -12.30
N PHE A 180 -4.68 -1.61 -11.89
CA PHE A 180 -4.84 -0.92 -10.60
C PHE A 180 -6.07 -0.01 -10.58
N VAL A 181 -6.42 0.62 -11.69
CA VAL A 181 -7.70 1.36 -11.81
C VAL A 181 -8.88 0.43 -11.58
N GLY A 182 -8.87 -0.78 -12.17
CA GLY A 182 -9.90 -1.80 -11.95
C GLY A 182 -10.02 -2.18 -10.48
N ILE A 183 -8.90 -2.43 -9.79
CA ILE A 183 -8.88 -2.73 -8.36
C ILE A 183 -9.44 -1.56 -7.55
N THR A 184 -9.04 -0.33 -7.87
CA THR A 184 -9.47 0.88 -7.18
C THR A 184 -10.98 1.08 -7.30
N VAL A 185 -11.52 0.96 -8.51
CA VAL A 185 -12.96 1.07 -8.78
C VAL A 185 -13.72 -0.04 -8.06
N GLY A 186 -13.23 -1.29 -8.12
CA GLY A 186 -13.84 -2.42 -7.41
C GLY A 186 -13.91 -2.17 -5.89
N ARG A 187 -12.83 -1.74 -5.28
CA ARG A 187 -12.79 -1.41 -3.84
C ARG A 187 -13.68 -0.22 -3.48
N ALA A 188 -13.74 0.80 -4.33
CA ALA A 188 -14.67 1.92 -4.13
C ALA A 188 -16.13 1.46 -4.17
N LEU A 189 -16.49 0.66 -5.17
CA LEU A 189 -17.84 0.09 -5.30
C LEU A 189 -18.20 -0.79 -4.09
N CYS A 190 -17.28 -1.65 -3.63
CA CYS A 190 -17.49 -2.44 -2.42
C CYS A 190 -17.74 -1.54 -1.20
N GLY A 191 -17.00 -0.43 -1.04
CA GLY A 191 -17.23 0.53 0.04
C GLY A 191 -18.62 1.17 0.01
N PHE A 192 -19.21 1.37 -1.17
CA PHE A 192 -20.59 1.84 -1.32
C PHE A 192 -21.62 0.71 -1.13
N LEU A 193 -21.31 -0.51 -1.54
CA LEU A 193 -22.20 -1.66 -1.34
C LEU A 193 -22.39 -1.97 0.15
N THR A 194 -21.32 -1.87 0.95
CA THR A 194 -21.39 -2.06 2.41
C THR A 194 -22.16 -0.96 3.17
N LEU A 195 -22.59 0.11 2.49
CA LEU A 195 -23.59 1.06 3.03
C LEU A 195 -25.01 0.50 3.00
N LYS A 196 -25.29 -0.45 2.12
CA LYS A 196 -26.63 -1.00 1.86
C LYS A 196 -26.81 -2.42 2.41
N PHE A 197 -25.72 -3.17 2.47
CA PHE A 197 -25.69 -4.57 2.91
C PHE A 197 -24.85 -4.68 4.17
N ASP A 198 -25.39 -5.26 5.23
CA ASP A 198 -24.62 -5.59 6.44
C ASP A 198 -23.66 -6.74 6.17
N ASP A 199 -22.52 -6.75 6.88
CA ASP A 199 -21.46 -7.76 6.75
C ASP A 199 -21.96 -9.22 7.02
N THR A 200 -23.20 -9.38 7.48
CA THR A 200 -23.86 -10.66 7.81
C THR A 200 -24.84 -11.14 6.73
N GLN A 201 -25.06 -10.40 5.66
CA GLN A 201 -25.89 -10.76 4.52
C GLN A 201 -25.05 -11.15 3.30
#